data_3df97770832842e95513bc1b5ac07718
#
_entry.id   3df97770832842e95513bc1b5ac07718
#
_cell.length_a   1.000
_cell.length_b   1.000
_cell.length_c   1.000
_cell.angle_alpha   90.00
_cell.angle_beta   90.00
_cell.angle_gamma   90.00
#
_symmetry.space_group_name_H-M   'P 1'
#
loop_
_entity.id
_entity.type
_entity.pdbx_description
1 polymer ?
#
loop_
_entity_poly.entity_id
_entity_poly.type
_entity_poly.pdbx_seq_one_letter_code
_entity_poly.pdbx_strand_id
1 'polypeptide(L)'
;MKPNLRFSIFFTAALFCAAGLFSEGYYFQGKNHSTPKRIVSLGPAATEILFALGAGNQIVSRTDFCNYPPEAEKIPSIGGFDGKTVNIENIISQRPDFIYLFRVIHTHLEAPLKKYGISYYMSDATTTEDVIKEILTIGEITGHKSEAEKITADIQEVFQNIAQKMSLNGTKPKSVYWEIWQSPFMTIGQNSFINSILETAGAVNIFGDSPQSYPIVNEETIIKRNPDVIFIPSDSPLTPEKLCERKGWQNITAVKNKTVYKIDADITGRSGPRIKEAVQIVYSMVYGN
;
A
#
# COMPACT_ATOMS: atom_id res chain seq x y z
N MET A 1 50.48 -40.39 23.41
CA MET A 1 49.62 -40.73 22.23
C MET A 1 48.21 -40.26 22.46
N LYS A 2 47.77 -39.21 21.77
CA LYS A 2 46.40 -38.70 21.80
C LYS A 2 45.73 -39.08 20.48
N PRO A 3 44.50 -39.57 20.47
CA PRO A 3 43.77 -39.82 19.22
C PRO A 3 43.06 -38.53 18.77
N ASN A 4 43.25 -38.21 17.48
CA ASN A 4 42.58 -37.15 16.76
C ASN A 4 41.10 -37.50 16.54
N LEU A 5 40.18 -36.73 17.07
CA LEU A 5 38.75 -36.82 16.80
C LEU A 5 38.41 -35.85 15.64
N ARG A 6 38.18 -36.39 14.44
CA ARG A 6 37.65 -35.65 13.29
C ARG A 6 36.14 -35.47 13.50
N PHE A 7 35.71 -34.20 13.74
CA PHE A 7 34.31 -33.82 13.70
C PHE A 7 33.90 -33.66 12.24
N SER A 8 33.05 -34.59 11.77
CA SER A 8 32.36 -34.47 10.48
C SER A 8 31.08 -33.67 10.70
N ILE A 9 31.04 -32.45 10.18
CA ILE A 9 29.84 -31.59 10.23
C ILE A 9 28.94 -32.04 9.08
N PHE A 10 27.88 -32.78 9.42
CA PHE A 10 26.76 -33.01 8.51
C PHE A 10 25.89 -31.73 8.50
N PHE A 11 25.90 -31.04 7.35
CA PHE A 11 24.98 -29.97 7.03
C PHE A 11 23.63 -30.61 6.67
N THR A 12 22.75 -30.78 7.65
CA THR A 12 21.34 -31.06 7.42
C THR A 12 20.66 -29.76 7.06
N ALA A 13 20.32 -29.60 5.78
CA ALA A 13 19.41 -28.55 5.31
C ALA A 13 18.04 -28.81 5.93
N ALA A 14 17.76 -28.17 7.05
CA ALA A 14 16.42 -28.11 7.61
C ALA A 14 15.58 -27.19 6.72
N LEU A 15 14.64 -27.80 6.01
CA LEU A 15 13.57 -27.11 5.31
C LEU A 15 12.69 -26.42 6.39
N PHE A 16 12.97 -25.15 6.66
CA PHE A 16 12.10 -24.33 7.50
C PHE A 16 10.86 -23.95 6.67
N CYS A 17 9.84 -24.81 6.79
CA CYS A 17 8.47 -24.43 6.45
C CYS A 17 7.95 -23.54 7.58
N ALA A 18 8.37 -22.27 7.62
CA ALA A 18 7.80 -21.28 8.53
C ALA A 18 6.47 -20.84 7.93
N ALA A 19 5.37 -21.41 8.42
CA ALA A 19 4.04 -20.81 8.27
C ALA A 19 4.04 -19.48 9.05
N GLY A 20 4.50 -18.42 8.41
CA GLY A 20 4.39 -17.06 8.90
C GLY A 20 2.95 -16.60 8.80
N LEU A 21 2.36 -16.25 9.93
CA LEU A 21 1.12 -15.49 10.04
C LEU A 21 1.40 -14.05 9.57
N PHE A 22 1.35 -13.80 8.26
CA PHE A 22 1.46 -12.47 7.70
C PHE A 22 0.25 -12.21 6.82
N SER A 23 -0.21 -10.97 6.81
CA SER A 23 -1.24 -10.44 5.92
C SER A 23 -0.73 -10.40 4.48
N GLU A 24 -0.32 -11.53 3.95
CA GLU A 24 0.02 -11.70 2.54
C GLU A 24 -1.28 -11.90 1.77
N GLY A 25 -1.39 -11.27 0.61
CA GLY A 25 -2.49 -11.49 -0.30
C GLY A 25 -2.66 -12.99 -0.57
N TYR A 26 -3.87 -13.40 -0.88
CA TYR A 26 -4.23 -14.79 -1.10
C TYR A 26 -4.40 -15.08 -2.58
N TYR A 27 -3.63 -16.06 -3.11
CA TYR A 27 -3.79 -16.56 -4.48
C TYR A 27 -4.65 -17.84 -4.50
N PHE A 28 -5.72 -17.81 -5.29
CA PHE A 28 -6.51 -19.01 -5.63
C PHE A 28 -6.25 -19.38 -7.09
N GLN A 29 -5.74 -20.57 -7.31
CA GLN A 29 -5.58 -21.13 -8.65
C GLN A 29 -6.86 -21.87 -9.05
N GLY A 30 -7.52 -21.37 -10.09
CA GLY A 30 -8.73 -21.95 -10.66
C GLY A 30 -8.41 -23.12 -11.61
N LYS A 31 -9.30 -23.31 -12.60
CA LYS A 31 -9.15 -24.39 -13.59
C LYS A 31 -8.07 -24.13 -14.65
N ASN A 32 -7.75 -22.86 -14.89
CA ASN A 32 -6.70 -22.47 -15.84
C ASN A 32 -5.36 -22.36 -15.13
N HIS A 33 -4.35 -23.09 -15.60
CA HIS A 33 -3.00 -23.11 -15.06
C HIS A 33 -1.99 -22.39 -15.95
N SER A 34 -2.44 -21.73 -17.02
CA SER A 34 -1.57 -20.93 -17.88
C SER A 34 -1.44 -19.50 -17.39
N THR A 35 -0.40 -18.79 -17.86
CA THR A 35 -0.24 -17.35 -17.66
C THR A 35 -1.51 -16.62 -18.09
N PRO A 36 -2.07 -15.74 -17.24
CA PRO A 36 -3.28 -14.99 -17.55
C PRO A 36 -3.16 -14.16 -18.83
N LYS A 37 -4.23 -14.15 -19.62
CA LYS A 37 -4.34 -13.34 -20.84
C LYS A 37 -5.50 -12.34 -20.77
N ARG A 38 -6.43 -12.57 -19.85
CA ARG A 38 -7.65 -11.78 -19.69
C ARG A 38 -7.86 -11.45 -18.22
N ILE A 39 -7.28 -10.33 -17.79
CA ILE A 39 -7.28 -9.91 -16.38
C ILE A 39 -8.40 -8.90 -16.16
N VAL A 40 -9.20 -9.10 -15.12
CA VAL A 40 -10.09 -8.07 -14.56
C VAL A 40 -9.40 -7.48 -13.34
N SER A 41 -9.16 -6.16 -13.37
CA SER A 41 -8.51 -5.42 -12.29
C SER A 41 -9.57 -4.67 -11.47
N LEU A 42 -9.76 -5.05 -10.22
CA LEU A 42 -10.80 -4.50 -9.34
C LEU A 42 -10.28 -3.39 -8.41
N GLY A 43 -9.32 -2.61 -8.86
CA GLY A 43 -8.89 -1.44 -8.11
C GLY A 43 -7.65 -0.75 -8.67
N PRO A 44 -7.44 0.53 -8.28
CA PRO A 44 -6.35 1.35 -8.79
C PRO A 44 -4.96 0.75 -8.58
N ALA A 45 -4.63 0.30 -7.36
CA ALA A 45 -3.31 -0.27 -7.07
C ALA A 45 -3.02 -1.52 -7.92
N ALA A 46 -4.01 -2.42 -8.09
CA ALA A 46 -3.89 -3.59 -8.96
C ALA A 46 -3.60 -3.19 -10.42
N THR A 47 -4.33 -2.18 -10.92
CA THR A 47 -4.13 -1.66 -12.28
C THR A 47 -2.73 -1.09 -12.44
N GLU A 48 -2.26 -0.30 -11.47
CA GLU A 48 -0.91 0.28 -11.49
C GLU A 48 0.19 -0.79 -11.47
N ILE A 49 0.04 -1.83 -10.64
CA ILE A 49 0.99 -2.96 -10.59
C ILE A 49 1.03 -3.68 -11.95
N LEU A 50 -0.13 -4.01 -12.52
CA LEU A 50 -0.21 -4.71 -13.81
C LEU A 50 0.43 -3.89 -14.94
N PHE A 51 0.19 -2.59 -14.99
CA PHE A 51 0.83 -1.71 -15.98
C PHE A 51 2.33 -1.61 -15.78
N ALA A 52 2.79 -1.42 -14.54
CA ALA A 52 4.22 -1.34 -14.23
C ALA A 52 4.98 -2.61 -14.61
N LEU A 53 4.35 -3.77 -14.44
CA LEU A 53 4.89 -5.06 -14.86
C LEU A 53 4.89 -5.28 -16.39
N GLY A 54 4.24 -4.42 -17.17
CA GLY A 54 4.06 -4.62 -18.62
C GLY A 54 2.87 -5.52 -18.98
N ALA A 55 2.04 -5.90 -18.01
CA ALA A 55 0.84 -6.72 -18.18
C ALA A 55 -0.43 -5.89 -18.55
N GLY A 56 -0.30 -4.60 -18.82
CA GLY A 56 -1.42 -3.71 -19.11
C GLY A 56 -2.28 -4.16 -20.31
N ASN A 57 -1.67 -4.79 -21.33
CA ASN A 57 -2.36 -5.34 -22.49
C ASN A 57 -3.20 -6.61 -22.18
N GLN A 58 -3.01 -7.22 -21.03
CA GLN A 58 -3.77 -8.37 -20.54
C GLN A 58 -5.04 -7.92 -19.80
N ILE A 59 -5.16 -6.63 -19.42
CA ILE A 59 -6.32 -6.12 -18.71
C ILE A 59 -7.48 -5.94 -19.68
N VAL A 60 -8.57 -6.65 -19.43
CA VAL A 60 -9.79 -6.57 -20.26
C VAL A 60 -10.87 -5.67 -19.66
N SER A 61 -10.79 -5.43 -18.35
CA SER A 61 -11.69 -4.52 -17.65
C SER A 61 -11.10 -4.03 -16.33
N ARG A 62 -11.52 -2.84 -15.90
CA ARG A 62 -11.07 -2.15 -14.69
C ARG A 62 -12.24 -1.51 -13.95
N THR A 63 -12.01 -0.96 -12.76
CA THR A 63 -13.00 -0.10 -12.08
C THR A 63 -12.87 1.36 -12.51
N ASP A 64 -13.91 2.17 -12.25
CA ASP A 64 -13.97 3.60 -12.62
C ASP A 64 -12.81 4.42 -12.07
N PHE A 65 -12.25 4.03 -10.93
CA PHE A 65 -11.17 4.73 -10.23
C PHE A 65 -9.75 4.38 -10.72
N CYS A 66 -9.61 3.45 -11.66
CA CYS A 66 -8.33 3.07 -12.24
C CYS A 66 -7.93 4.10 -13.32
N ASN A 67 -7.32 5.21 -12.91
CA ASN A 67 -6.98 6.35 -13.74
C ASN A 67 -5.46 6.50 -14.00
N TYR A 68 -4.64 5.57 -13.49
CA TYR A 68 -3.20 5.59 -13.67
C TYR A 68 -2.65 4.21 -14.11
N PRO A 69 -1.70 4.16 -15.07
CA PRO A 69 -1.30 5.30 -15.92
C PRO A 69 -2.46 5.78 -16.83
N PRO A 70 -2.34 6.91 -17.53
CA PRO A 70 -3.44 7.44 -18.36
C PRO A 70 -3.99 6.46 -19.39
N GLU A 71 -3.18 5.51 -19.84
CA GLU A 71 -3.60 4.44 -20.75
C GLU A 71 -4.66 3.53 -20.14
N ALA A 72 -4.70 3.40 -18.81
CA ALA A 72 -5.70 2.60 -18.11
C ALA A 72 -7.13 3.09 -18.39
N GLU A 73 -7.34 4.39 -18.57
CA GLU A 73 -8.65 4.97 -18.87
C GLU A 73 -9.26 4.49 -20.18
N LYS A 74 -8.44 3.98 -21.11
CA LYS A 74 -8.89 3.42 -22.39
C LYS A 74 -9.49 2.02 -22.24
N ILE A 75 -9.25 1.35 -21.10
CA ILE A 75 -9.79 0.02 -20.81
C ILE A 75 -11.24 0.16 -20.33
N PRO A 76 -12.18 -0.66 -20.82
CA PRO A 76 -13.58 -0.62 -20.39
C PRO A 76 -13.73 -0.77 -18.88
N SER A 77 -14.57 0.08 -18.27
CA SER A 77 -14.93 -0.05 -16.86
C SER A 77 -16.07 -1.06 -16.66
N ILE A 78 -16.04 -1.76 -15.52
CA ILE A 78 -17.13 -2.65 -15.04
C ILE A 78 -17.88 -2.07 -13.85
N GLY A 79 -17.63 -0.80 -13.50
CA GLY A 79 -18.29 -0.11 -12.40
C GLY A 79 -17.33 0.47 -11.36
N GLY A 80 -17.91 0.91 -10.25
CA GLY A 80 -17.18 1.56 -9.17
C GLY A 80 -16.25 0.64 -8.39
N PHE A 81 -15.58 1.22 -7.40
CA PHE A 81 -14.63 0.50 -6.55
C PHE A 81 -15.35 -0.31 -5.45
N ASP A 82 -16.55 0.08 -5.08
CA ASP A 82 -17.31 -0.58 -4.02
C ASP A 82 -17.95 -1.91 -4.47
N GLY A 83 -18.08 -2.84 -3.52
CA GLY A 83 -18.67 -4.14 -3.78
C GLY A 83 -20.16 -4.13 -4.13
N LYS A 84 -20.80 -2.96 -4.23
CA LYS A 84 -22.22 -2.82 -4.59
C LYS A 84 -22.43 -2.72 -6.09
N THR A 85 -21.49 -2.07 -6.80
CA THR A 85 -21.57 -1.85 -8.25
C THR A 85 -20.85 -2.92 -9.05
N VAL A 86 -19.81 -3.54 -8.48
CA VAL A 86 -19.10 -4.66 -9.09
C VAL A 86 -19.79 -5.97 -8.71
N ASN A 87 -20.45 -6.60 -9.68
CA ASN A 87 -21.13 -7.88 -9.48
C ASN A 87 -20.50 -9.01 -10.30
N ILE A 88 -20.76 -10.24 -9.89
CA ILE A 88 -20.13 -11.43 -10.47
C ILE A 88 -20.55 -11.64 -11.94
N GLU A 89 -21.78 -11.29 -12.32
CA GLU A 89 -22.28 -11.44 -13.68
C GLU A 89 -21.50 -10.55 -14.65
N ASN A 90 -21.28 -9.28 -14.29
CA ASN A 90 -20.48 -8.36 -15.07
C ASN A 90 -19.03 -8.84 -15.21
N ILE A 91 -18.44 -9.35 -14.13
CA ILE A 91 -17.08 -9.91 -14.16
C ILE A 91 -17.00 -11.10 -15.13
N ILE A 92 -17.93 -12.08 -15.02
CA ILE A 92 -17.94 -13.28 -15.86
C ILE A 92 -18.17 -12.92 -17.34
N SER A 93 -18.99 -11.92 -17.61
CA SER A 93 -19.24 -11.46 -19.00
C SER A 93 -17.98 -11.03 -19.72
N GLN A 94 -16.95 -10.58 -18.98
CA GLN A 94 -15.65 -10.23 -19.52
C GLN A 94 -14.79 -11.47 -19.89
N ARG A 95 -15.23 -12.68 -19.54
CA ARG A 95 -14.52 -13.95 -19.73
C ARG A 95 -13.07 -13.89 -19.20
N PRO A 96 -12.87 -13.49 -17.93
CA PRO A 96 -11.54 -13.42 -17.36
C PRO A 96 -10.99 -14.82 -17.11
N ASP A 97 -9.67 -14.93 -17.19
CA ASP A 97 -8.92 -16.09 -16.71
C ASP A 97 -8.19 -15.78 -15.39
N PHE A 98 -8.11 -14.49 -15.02
CA PHE A 98 -7.58 -14.04 -13.74
C PHE A 98 -8.26 -12.76 -13.27
N ILE A 99 -8.39 -12.61 -11.93
CA ILE A 99 -8.96 -11.42 -11.29
C ILE A 99 -8.03 -10.95 -10.20
N TYR A 100 -7.75 -9.65 -10.17
CA TYR A 100 -6.99 -9.01 -9.13
C TYR A 100 -7.92 -8.13 -8.29
N LEU A 101 -8.07 -8.48 -7.01
CA LEU A 101 -9.08 -7.88 -6.12
C LEU A 101 -8.52 -7.62 -4.72
N PHE A 102 -9.30 -6.94 -3.87
CA PHE A 102 -8.90 -6.49 -2.54
C PHE A 102 -9.78 -7.08 -1.45
N ARG A 103 -9.18 -7.63 -0.39
CA ARG A 103 -9.88 -8.33 0.69
C ARG A 103 -10.95 -7.46 1.35
N VAL A 104 -10.59 -6.24 1.72
CA VAL A 104 -11.48 -5.34 2.47
C VAL A 104 -12.82 -5.08 1.75
N ILE A 105 -12.83 -5.10 0.41
CA ILE A 105 -13.97 -4.69 -0.39
C ILE A 105 -14.63 -5.89 -1.09
N HIS A 106 -13.84 -6.88 -1.55
CA HIS A 106 -14.28 -7.87 -2.50
C HIS A 106 -14.40 -9.30 -1.93
N THR A 107 -14.35 -9.48 -0.60
CA THR A 107 -14.48 -10.81 0.04
C THR A 107 -15.78 -11.55 -0.40
N HIS A 108 -16.85 -10.83 -0.71
CA HIS A 108 -18.10 -11.39 -1.18
C HIS A 108 -18.00 -12.08 -2.57
N LEU A 109 -16.96 -11.77 -3.35
CA LEU A 109 -16.71 -12.39 -4.66
C LEU A 109 -15.97 -13.73 -4.55
N GLU A 110 -15.34 -14.02 -3.41
CA GLU A 110 -14.48 -15.20 -3.25
C GLU A 110 -15.22 -16.52 -3.53
N ALA A 111 -16.37 -16.74 -2.88
CA ALA A 111 -17.14 -17.97 -3.06
C ALA A 111 -17.69 -18.14 -4.50
N PRO A 112 -18.27 -17.10 -5.14
CA PRO A 112 -18.63 -17.18 -6.56
C PRO A 112 -17.45 -17.51 -7.47
N LEU A 113 -16.28 -16.86 -7.30
CA LEU A 113 -15.12 -17.08 -8.16
C LEU A 113 -14.58 -18.50 -8.04
N LYS A 114 -14.52 -19.05 -6.82
CA LYS A 114 -14.16 -20.46 -6.58
C LYS A 114 -15.15 -21.40 -7.28
N LYS A 115 -16.46 -21.13 -7.20
CA LYS A 115 -17.50 -21.94 -7.85
C LYS A 115 -17.33 -21.96 -9.37
N TYR A 116 -16.97 -20.85 -10.00
CA TYR A 116 -16.72 -20.78 -11.44
C TYR A 116 -15.32 -21.30 -11.83
N GLY A 117 -14.43 -21.49 -10.85
CA GLY A 117 -13.06 -21.96 -11.06
C GLY A 117 -12.19 -20.91 -11.75
N ILE A 118 -12.42 -19.63 -11.47
CA ILE A 118 -11.65 -18.50 -11.99
C ILE A 118 -10.51 -18.23 -11.02
N SER A 119 -9.27 -18.13 -11.53
CA SER A 119 -8.10 -17.80 -10.72
C SER A 119 -8.19 -16.34 -10.25
N TYR A 120 -7.74 -16.08 -9.03
CA TYR A 120 -7.68 -14.72 -8.52
C TYR A 120 -6.56 -14.52 -7.50
N TYR A 121 -6.10 -13.29 -7.39
CA TYR A 121 -5.27 -12.83 -6.28
C TYR A 121 -6.07 -11.79 -5.48
N MET A 122 -6.16 -12.01 -4.18
CA MET A 122 -6.82 -11.12 -3.24
C MET A 122 -5.77 -10.39 -2.41
N SER A 123 -5.53 -9.12 -2.75
CA SER A 123 -4.60 -8.25 -2.02
C SER A 123 -5.08 -7.97 -0.60
N ASP A 124 -4.12 -7.95 0.32
CA ASP A 124 -4.29 -7.57 1.72
C ASP A 124 -3.08 -6.77 2.23
N ALA A 125 -2.41 -6.06 1.31
CA ALA A 125 -1.22 -5.29 1.62
C ALA A 125 -1.51 -4.13 2.57
N THR A 126 -0.88 -4.14 3.74
CA THR A 126 -0.99 -3.11 4.78
C THR A 126 0.34 -2.43 5.09
N THR A 127 1.44 -2.94 4.55
CA THR A 127 2.78 -2.37 4.71
C THR A 127 3.46 -2.15 3.36
N THR A 128 4.52 -1.35 3.36
CA THR A 128 5.38 -1.16 2.18
C THR A 128 6.07 -2.45 1.75
N GLU A 129 6.41 -3.33 2.70
CA GLU A 129 6.99 -4.66 2.45
C GLU A 129 5.98 -5.60 1.80
N ASP A 130 4.70 -5.55 2.20
CA ASP A 130 3.64 -6.36 1.58
C ASP A 130 3.47 -5.99 0.11
N VAL A 131 3.55 -4.69 -0.23
CA VAL A 131 3.48 -4.24 -1.64
C VAL A 131 4.64 -4.80 -2.47
N ILE A 132 5.86 -4.83 -1.92
CA ILE A 132 7.02 -5.43 -2.60
C ILE A 132 6.76 -6.91 -2.88
N LYS A 133 6.29 -7.68 -1.90
CA LYS A 133 5.95 -9.10 -2.06
C LYS A 133 4.82 -9.31 -3.06
N GLU A 134 3.81 -8.45 -3.02
CA GLU A 134 2.67 -8.48 -3.93
C GLU A 134 3.11 -8.25 -5.38
N ILE A 135 3.97 -7.27 -5.65
CA ILE A 135 4.54 -7.01 -6.98
C ILE A 135 5.28 -8.24 -7.49
N LEU A 136 6.11 -8.89 -6.66
CA LEU A 136 6.83 -10.12 -7.03
C LEU A 136 5.85 -11.26 -7.36
N THR A 137 4.84 -11.47 -6.52
CA THR A 137 3.83 -12.52 -6.70
C THR A 137 3.03 -12.31 -7.98
N ILE A 138 2.58 -11.08 -8.25
CA ILE A 138 1.83 -10.75 -9.49
C ILE A 138 2.74 -10.89 -10.71
N GLY A 139 4.03 -10.52 -10.59
CA GLY A 139 5.03 -10.76 -11.64
C GLY A 139 5.17 -12.22 -12.01
N GLU A 140 5.20 -13.12 -11.04
CA GLU A 140 5.21 -14.58 -11.30
C GLU A 140 3.91 -15.06 -11.95
N ILE A 141 2.76 -14.66 -11.42
CA ILE A 141 1.45 -15.07 -11.95
C ILE A 141 1.27 -14.62 -13.40
N THR A 142 1.67 -13.39 -13.73
CA THR A 142 1.46 -12.77 -15.04
C THR A 142 2.59 -13.03 -16.05
N GLY A 143 3.65 -13.73 -15.63
CA GLY A 143 4.81 -14.06 -16.48
C GLY A 143 5.80 -12.91 -16.66
N HIS A 144 5.79 -11.92 -15.74
CA HIS A 144 6.64 -10.70 -15.79
C HIS A 144 7.61 -10.63 -14.60
N LYS A 145 8.20 -11.79 -14.23
CA LYS A 145 9.08 -11.91 -13.06
C LYS A 145 10.27 -10.95 -13.10
N SER A 146 10.93 -10.82 -14.26
CA SER A 146 12.11 -9.96 -14.40
C SER A 146 11.77 -8.48 -14.18
N GLU A 147 10.61 -8.05 -14.64
CA GLU A 147 10.11 -6.68 -14.44
C GLU A 147 9.77 -6.43 -12.99
N ALA A 148 9.16 -7.41 -12.32
CA ALA A 148 8.85 -7.34 -10.89
C ALA A 148 10.11 -7.21 -10.03
N GLU A 149 11.15 -8.00 -10.32
CA GLU A 149 12.43 -7.93 -9.65
C GLU A 149 13.11 -6.56 -9.81
N LYS A 150 13.05 -5.95 -11.02
CA LYS A 150 13.60 -4.61 -11.26
C LYS A 150 12.83 -3.53 -10.49
N ILE A 151 11.49 -3.56 -10.54
CA ILE A 151 10.64 -2.59 -9.85
C ILE A 151 10.89 -2.65 -8.34
N THR A 152 10.93 -3.85 -7.78
CA THR A 152 11.11 -4.03 -6.34
C THR A 152 12.52 -3.68 -5.88
N ALA A 153 13.56 -3.92 -6.69
CA ALA A 153 14.91 -3.48 -6.40
C ALA A 153 15.01 -1.95 -6.37
N ASP A 154 14.39 -1.24 -7.32
CA ASP A 154 14.35 0.23 -7.36
C ASP A 154 13.61 0.82 -6.15
N ILE A 155 12.49 0.21 -5.74
CA ILE A 155 11.76 0.60 -4.52
C ILE A 155 12.66 0.43 -3.28
N GLN A 156 13.31 -0.72 -3.14
CA GLN A 156 14.19 -1.03 -2.01
C GLN A 156 15.41 -0.11 -1.95
N GLU A 157 15.98 0.26 -3.08
CA GLU A 157 17.08 1.22 -3.15
C GLU A 157 16.66 2.58 -2.58
N VAL A 158 15.48 3.08 -2.94
CA VAL A 158 14.95 4.34 -2.39
C VAL A 158 14.79 4.26 -0.88
N PHE A 159 14.22 3.16 -0.36
CA PHE A 159 14.03 2.99 1.08
C PHE A 159 15.35 2.93 1.84
N GLN A 160 16.34 2.20 1.30
CA GLN A 160 17.68 2.12 1.88
C GLN A 160 18.38 3.48 1.90
N ASN A 161 18.28 4.26 0.83
CA ASN A 161 18.85 5.61 0.73
C ASN A 161 18.25 6.56 1.77
N ILE A 162 16.93 6.50 2.02
CA ILE A 162 16.27 7.30 3.06
C ILE A 162 16.74 6.87 4.46
N ALA A 163 16.73 5.57 4.74
CA ALA A 163 17.20 5.04 6.03
C ALA A 163 18.67 5.44 6.31
N GLN A 164 19.53 5.40 5.29
CA GLN A 164 20.92 5.83 5.39
C GLN A 164 21.02 7.32 5.68
N LYS A 165 20.27 8.18 4.99
CA LYS A 165 20.24 9.63 5.26
C LYS A 165 19.81 9.93 6.69
N MET A 166 18.76 9.26 7.20
CA MET A 166 18.32 9.41 8.59
C MET A 166 19.41 9.03 9.58
N SER A 167 20.10 7.91 9.34
CA SER A 167 21.18 7.43 10.22
C SER A 167 22.40 8.34 10.20
N LEU A 168 22.91 8.71 9.03
CA LEU A 168 24.12 9.54 8.88
C LEU A 168 23.98 10.94 9.48
N ASN A 169 22.79 11.53 9.36
CA ASN A 169 22.54 12.89 9.86
C ASN A 169 22.16 12.90 11.35
N GLY A 170 22.04 11.75 12.01
CA GLY A 170 21.53 11.67 13.38
C GLY A 170 20.17 12.33 13.53
N THR A 171 19.35 12.32 12.47
CA THR A 171 18.07 13.03 12.38
C THR A 171 17.07 12.41 13.34
N LYS A 172 16.57 13.21 14.27
CA LYS A 172 15.48 12.75 15.15
C LYS A 172 14.19 12.62 14.37
N PRO A 173 13.45 11.50 14.53
CA PRO A 173 12.13 11.34 13.92
C PRO A 173 11.19 12.49 14.29
N LYS A 174 10.57 13.10 13.29
CA LYS A 174 9.52 14.10 13.49
C LYS A 174 8.17 13.43 13.63
N SER A 175 7.34 14.00 14.48
CA SER A 175 5.98 13.53 14.74
C SER A 175 4.99 14.08 13.73
N VAL A 176 4.09 13.21 13.25
CA VAL A 176 3.16 13.52 12.16
C VAL A 176 1.72 13.23 12.61
N TYR A 177 0.82 14.16 12.32
CA TYR A 177 -0.61 13.96 12.31
C TYR A 177 -1.11 13.89 10.87
N TRP A 178 -1.86 12.85 10.54
CA TRP A 178 -2.48 12.69 9.22
C TRP A 178 -3.99 12.77 9.34
N GLU A 179 -4.60 13.83 8.82
CA GLU A 179 -6.03 14.02 8.92
C GLU A 179 -6.76 13.38 7.74
N ILE A 180 -7.38 12.22 7.95
CA ILE A 180 -8.20 11.55 6.92
C ILE A 180 -9.55 12.22 6.78
N TRP A 181 -10.19 12.59 7.92
CA TRP A 181 -11.51 13.19 7.94
C TRP A 181 -11.65 14.14 9.12
N GLN A 182 -12.49 15.18 8.98
CA GLN A 182 -12.58 16.25 9.99
C GLN A 182 -13.82 16.21 10.88
N SER A 183 -14.85 15.41 10.54
CA SER A 183 -16.09 15.36 11.33
C SER A 183 -16.77 13.99 11.22
N PRO A 184 -16.54 13.09 12.19
CA PRO A 184 -15.59 13.18 13.31
C PRO A 184 -14.13 13.22 12.86
N PHE A 185 -13.20 13.67 13.72
CA PHE A 185 -11.77 13.57 13.40
C PHE A 185 -11.36 12.11 13.25
N MET A 186 -10.90 11.74 12.07
CA MET A 186 -10.38 10.43 11.76
C MET A 186 -8.93 10.57 11.28
N THR A 187 -8.07 9.71 11.77
CA THR A 187 -6.64 9.69 11.45
C THR A 187 -6.17 8.28 11.08
N ILE A 188 -4.89 8.13 10.88
CA ILE A 188 -4.22 6.84 10.67
C ILE A 188 -3.73 6.28 12.00
N GLY A 189 -3.87 4.97 12.20
CA GLY A 189 -3.29 4.24 13.31
C GLY A 189 -2.22 3.25 12.87
N GLN A 190 -1.73 2.43 13.79
CA GLN A 190 -0.61 1.52 13.59
C GLN A 190 -0.75 0.61 12.36
N ASN A 191 -1.96 0.05 12.16
CA ASN A 191 -2.21 -0.94 11.12
C ASN A 191 -2.69 -0.33 9.79
N SER A 192 -2.50 0.97 9.56
CA SER A 192 -2.81 1.58 8.26
C SER A 192 -1.61 1.52 7.32
N PHE A 193 -1.87 1.36 6.03
CA PHE A 193 -0.85 1.42 4.98
C PHE A 193 -0.07 2.74 5.00
N ILE A 194 -0.76 3.86 5.22
CA ILE A 194 -0.14 5.19 5.30
C ILE A 194 0.82 5.28 6.49
N ASN A 195 0.54 4.59 7.60
CA ASN A 195 1.48 4.53 8.73
C ASN A 195 2.80 3.86 8.32
N SER A 196 2.74 2.78 7.55
CA SER A 196 3.94 2.12 7.02
C SER A 196 4.75 3.05 6.11
N ILE A 197 4.10 3.91 5.31
CA ILE A 197 4.79 4.93 4.52
C ILE A 197 5.51 5.94 5.43
N LEU A 198 4.86 6.42 6.51
CA LEU A 198 5.48 7.33 7.48
C LEU A 198 6.71 6.70 8.12
N GLU A 199 6.61 5.46 8.60
CA GLU A 199 7.71 4.73 9.24
C GLU A 199 8.88 4.52 8.27
N THR A 200 8.59 4.12 7.03
CA THR A 200 9.62 3.96 5.98
C THR A 200 10.30 5.30 5.64
N ALA A 201 9.57 6.41 5.71
CA ALA A 201 10.12 7.76 5.56
C ALA A 201 10.84 8.27 6.81
N GLY A 202 10.93 7.49 7.89
CA GLY A 202 11.59 7.84 9.14
C GLY A 202 10.80 8.79 10.04
N ALA A 203 9.49 8.94 9.81
CA ALA A 203 8.60 9.77 10.61
C ALA A 203 7.80 8.93 11.63
N VAL A 204 7.25 9.57 12.65
CA VAL A 204 6.46 8.93 13.70
C VAL A 204 5.03 9.42 13.66
N ASN A 205 4.09 8.49 13.53
CA ASN A 205 2.67 8.78 13.63
C ASN A 205 2.30 9.08 15.09
N ILE A 206 1.69 10.25 15.36
CA ILE A 206 1.26 10.57 16.74
C ILE A 206 0.16 9.63 17.27
N PHE A 207 -0.50 8.85 16.42
CA PHE A 207 -1.47 7.82 16.77
C PHE A 207 -1.01 6.40 16.42
N GLY A 208 0.31 6.19 16.28
CA GLY A 208 0.92 4.87 16.07
C GLY A 208 0.73 3.88 17.24
N ASP A 209 0.21 4.33 18.37
CA ASP A 209 -0.21 3.50 19.51
C ASP A 209 -1.63 2.94 19.38
N SER A 210 -2.40 3.37 18.37
CA SER A 210 -3.74 2.85 18.09
C SER A 210 -3.66 1.62 17.20
N PRO A 211 -4.22 0.45 17.63
CA PRO A 211 -4.22 -0.75 16.80
C PRO A 211 -5.21 -0.70 15.63
N GLN A 212 -6.12 0.27 15.61
CA GLN A 212 -7.06 0.47 14.50
C GLN A 212 -6.32 1.08 13.32
N SER A 213 -6.70 0.71 12.08
CA SER A 213 -6.14 1.33 10.87
C SER A 213 -6.54 2.80 10.75
N TYR A 214 -7.80 3.12 11.06
CA TYR A 214 -8.36 4.47 10.95
C TYR A 214 -9.18 4.82 12.18
N PRO A 215 -8.52 5.19 13.32
CA PRO A 215 -9.21 5.54 14.56
C PRO A 215 -9.91 6.90 14.46
N ILE A 216 -11.07 6.98 15.11
CA ILE A 216 -11.72 8.26 15.44
C ILE A 216 -11.06 8.77 16.71
N VAL A 217 -10.64 10.04 16.69
CA VAL A 217 -9.89 10.70 17.76
C VAL A 217 -10.58 12.00 18.18
N ASN A 218 -10.22 12.52 19.36
CA ASN A 218 -10.69 13.81 19.79
C ASN A 218 -9.65 14.91 19.55
N GLU A 219 -10.12 16.12 19.35
CA GLU A 219 -9.31 17.30 19.06
C GLU A 219 -8.29 17.60 20.17
N GLU A 220 -8.70 17.46 21.44
CA GLU A 220 -7.82 17.71 22.57
C GLU A 220 -6.59 16.79 22.57
N THR A 221 -6.78 15.54 22.19
CA THR A 221 -5.65 14.57 22.08
C THR A 221 -4.70 15.00 20.96
N ILE A 222 -5.20 15.46 19.81
CA ILE A 222 -4.35 15.96 18.71
C ILE A 222 -3.50 17.13 19.22
N ILE A 223 -4.14 18.13 19.86
CA ILE A 223 -3.44 19.30 20.43
C ILE A 223 -2.41 18.89 21.47
N LYS A 224 -2.76 17.95 22.38
CA LYS A 224 -1.86 17.46 23.43
C LYS A 224 -0.65 16.70 22.87
N ARG A 225 -0.84 15.91 21.79
CA ARG A 225 0.23 15.15 21.15
C ARG A 225 1.14 16.02 20.28
N ASN A 226 0.72 17.25 19.97
CA ASN A 226 1.51 18.36 19.41
C ASN A 226 2.43 17.95 18.24
N PRO A 227 1.88 17.58 17.08
CA PRO A 227 2.68 17.12 15.95
C PRO A 227 3.60 18.19 15.37
N ASP A 228 4.76 17.76 14.83
CA ASP A 228 5.71 18.60 14.10
C ASP A 228 5.26 18.91 12.68
N VAL A 229 4.49 17.99 12.07
CA VAL A 229 3.96 18.09 10.70
C VAL A 229 2.51 17.61 10.67
N ILE A 230 1.68 18.24 9.84
CA ILE A 230 0.30 17.82 9.57
C ILE A 230 0.13 17.60 8.07
N PHE A 231 -0.42 16.44 7.71
CA PHE A 231 -0.82 16.12 6.34
C PHE A 231 -2.34 16.11 6.19
N ILE A 232 -2.79 16.67 5.06
CA ILE A 232 -4.19 16.68 4.61
C ILE A 232 -4.21 16.06 3.21
N PRO A 233 -5.03 15.03 2.93
CA PRO A 233 -5.16 14.45 1.58
C PRO A 233 -5.59 15.50 0.54
N SER A 234 -5.09 15.38 -0.68
CA SER A 234 -5.34 16.35 -1.76
C SER A 234 -6.82 16.46 -2.14
N ASP A 235 -7.58 15.39 -2.00
CA ASP A 235 -9.02 15.30 -2.28
C ASP A 235 -9.91 15.83 -1.13
N SER A 236 -9.34 16.10 0.05
CA SER A 236 -10.06 16.75 1.14
C SER A 236 -10.44 18.20 0.77
N PRO A 237 -11.64 18.69 1.09
CA PRO A 237 -12.00 20.10 0.91
C PRO A 237 -11.29 21.05 1.90
N LEU A 238 -10.66 20.50 2.94
CA LEU A 238 -9.90 21.25 3.93
C LEU A 238 -8.59 21.77 3.33
N THR A 239 -8.27 23.06 3.57
CA THR A 239 -6.98 23.64 3.19
C THR A 239 -6.08 23.82 4.41
N PRO A 240 -4.74 23.92 4.23
CA PRO A 240 -3.82 24.20 5.32
C PRO A 240 -4.19 25.48 6.10
N GLU A 241 -4.62 26.54 5.41
CA GLU A 241 -5.02 27.81 6.02
C GLU A 241 -6.23 27.61 6.94
N LYS A 242 -7.29 26.97 6.45
CA LYS A 242 -8.49 26.68 7.24
C LYS A 242 -8.21 25.77 8.43
N LEU A 243 -7.28 24.82 8.29
CA LEU A 243 -6.85 24.00 9.43
C LEU A 243 -6.17 24.87 10.49
N CYS A 244 -5.27 25.76 10.09
CA CYS A 244 -4.56 26.66 11.01
C CYS A 244 -5.47 27.64 11.74
N GLU A 245 -6.66 27.96 11.20
CA GLU A 245 -7.67 28.83 11.82
C GLU A 245 -8.51 28.13 12.90
N ARG A 246 -8.39 26.80 13.06
CA ARG A 246 -9.13 26.08 14.10
C ARG A 246 -8.78 26.57 15.49
N LYS A 247 -9.81 26.78 16.32
CA LYS A 247 -9.65 27.26 17.68
C LYS A 247 -8.82 26.28 18.51
N GLY A 248 -7.78 26.78 19.16
CA GLY A 248 -6.87 25.94 19.97
C GLY A 248 -5.66 25.36 19.23
N TRP A 249 -5.69 25.34 17.88
CA TRP A 249 -4.61 24.76 17.07
C TRP A 249 -3.40 25.67 16.90
N GLN A 250 -3.54 26.96 17.17
CA GLN A 250 -2.45 27.95 17.06
C GLN A 250 -1.23 27.62 17.93
N ASN A 251 -1.38 26.73 18.92
CA ASN A 251 -0.29 26.29 19.78
C ASN A 251 0.42 25.02 19.29
N ILE A 252 -0.14 24.31 18.32
CA ILE A 252 0.47 23.12 17.72
C ILE A 252 1.75 23.51 16.97
N THR A 253 2.82 22.74 17.17
CA THR A 253 4.14 22.99 16.56
C THR A 253 4.03 23.08 15.03
N ALA A 254 3.31 22.20 14.39
CA ALA A 254 3.10 22.21 12.94
C ALA A 254 2.42 23.52 12.45
N VAL A 255 1.47 24.04 13.21
CA VAL A 255 0.77 25.30 12.85
C VAL A 255 1.70 26.52 13.03
N LYS A 256 2.46 26.58 14.14
CA LYS A 256 3.46 27.63 14.39
C LYS A 256 4.54 27.68 13.32
N ASN A 257 5.01 26.50 12.91
CA ASN A 257 6.12 26.36 11.95
C ASN A 257 5.64 26.36 10.48
N LYS A 258 4.32 26.46 10.24
CA LYS A 258 3.72 26.37 8.90
C LYS A 258 4.06 25.07 8.16
N THR A 259 4.17 23.97 8.89
CA THR A 259 4.43 22.62 8.36
C THR A 259 3.12 21.81 8.25
N VAL A 260 2.11 22.44 7.65
CA VAL A 260 0.81 21.85 7.32
C VAL A 260 0.72 21.76 5.80
N TYR A 261 0.59 20.55 5.27
CA TYR A 261 0.72 20.30 3.84
C TYR A 261 -0.47 19.53 3.28
N LYS A 262 -0.86 19.85 2.04
CA LYS A 262 -1.63 18.93 1.19
C LYS A 262 -0.69 17.87 0.64
N ILE A 263 -1.14 16.61 0.63
CA ILE A 263 -0.38 15.50 0.06
C ILE A 263 -1.26 14.71 -0.91
N ASP A 264 -0.69 14.22 -2.00
CA ASP A 264 -1.42 13.48 -3.03
C ASP A 264 -2.03 12.20 -2.45
N ALA A 265 -3.36 12.13 -2.45
CA ALA A 265 -4.12 11.02 -1.89
C ALA A 265 -3.96 9.73 -2.72
N ASP A 266 -3.83 9.85 -4.04
CA ASP A 266 -3.67 8.70 -4.93
C ASP A 266 -2.29 8.05 -4.75
N ILE A 267 -1.23 8.86 -4.65
CA ILE A 267 0.13 8.35 -4.47
C ILE A 267 0.30 7.71 -3.09
N THR A 268 -0.24 8.34 -2.05
CA THR A 268 -0.06 7.88 -0.67
C THR A 268 -1.10 6.87 -0.19
N GLY A 269 -2.25 6.79 -0.87
CA GLY A 269 -3.34 5.88 -0.50
C GLY A 269 -3.37 4.56 -1.27
N ARG A 270 -2.61 4.44 -2.36
CA ARG A 270 -2.60 3.23 -3.20
C ARG A 270 -1.39 2.35 -2.88
N SER A 271 -1.65 1.11 -2.46
CA SER A 271 -0.61 0.10 -2.21
C SER A 271 -0.06 -0.47 -3.52
N GLY A 272 0.64 0.36 -4.28
CA GLY A 272 1.12 0.05 -5.63
C GLY A 272 2.60 0.43 -5.86
N PRO A 273 3.11 0.36 -7.10
CA PRO A 273 4.53 0.55 -7.40
C PRO A 273 5.03 1.98 -7.13
N ARG A 274 4.12 2.96 -6.98
CA ARG A 274 4.46 4.34 -6.64
C ARG A 274 4.72 4.57 -5.14
N ILE A 275 4.81 3.51 -4.32
CA ILE A 275 5.18 3.64 -2.90
C ILE A 275 6.53 4.31 -2.70
N LYS A 276 7.48 4.17 -3.63
CA LYS A 276 8.76 4.85 -3.56
C LYS A 276 8.61 6.38 -3.65
N GLU A 277 7.75 6.86 -4.56
CA GLU A 277 7.41 8.28 -4.66
C GLU A 277 6.68 8.77 -3.40
N ALA A 278 5.73 7.97 -2.88
CA ALA A 278 5.03 8.28 -1.63
C ALA A 278 6.01 8.50 -0.46
N VAL A 279 6.95 7.57 -0.27
CA VAL A 279 7.96 7.65 0.79
C VAL A 279 8.90 8.84 0.58
N GLN A 280 9.33 9.10 -0.66
CA GLN A 280 10.19 10.26 -1.00
C GLN A 280 9.48 11.60 -0.75
N ILE A 281 8.21 11.73 -1.14
CA ILE A 281 7.40 12.93 -0.92
C ILE A 281 7.25 13.19 0.58
N VAL A 282 6.87 12.16 1.35
CA VAL A 282 6.74 12.27 2.81
C VAL A 282 8.07 12.67 3.43
N TYR A 283 9.18 12.00 3.07
CA TYR A 283 10.50 12.34 3.58
C TYR A 283 10.88 13.81 3.30
N SER A 284 10.69 14.27 2.06
CA SER A 284 11.00 15.64 1.66
C SER A 284 10.15 16.67 2.41
N MET A 285 8.84 16.42 2.57
CA MET A 285 7.94 17.34 3.28
C MET A 285 8.23 17.38 4.79
N VAL A 286 8.66 16.26 5.36
CA VAL A 286 8.96 16.17 6.81
C VAL A 286 10.33 16.77 7.14
N TYR A 287 11.37 16.51 6.33
CA TYR A 287 12.75 16.85 6.69
C TYR A 287 13.36 17.98 5.86
N GLY A 288 12.73 18.36 4.77
CA GLY A 288 13.31 19.22 3.74
C GLY A 288 14.28 18.44 2.85
N ASN A 289 14.57 18.97 1.68
CA ASN A 289 15.56 18.38 0.77
C ASN A 289 16.98 18.58 1.25
#